data_c4113ad79303cf07ccfa574261676ccd
#
_entry.id   c4113ad79303cf07ccfa574261676ccd
#
_cell.length_a   1.000
_cell.length_b   1.000
_cell.length_c   1.000
_cell.angle_alpha   90.00
_cell.angle_beta   90.00
_cell.angle_gamma   90.00
#
_symmetry.space_group_name_H-M   'P 1'
#
loop_
_entity.id
_entity.type
_entity.pdbx_description
1 polymer ?
#
loop_
_entity_poly.entity_id
_entity_poly.type
_entity_poly.pdbx_seq_one_letter_code
_entity_poly.pdbx_strand_id
1 'polypeptide(L)'
;NARLIMRPMSLLESRESSGEISLKDLFSGNKELVGKSDIDASKLAFLACRGGWPMSVKLTGLNALLQARDYVDSVAESELSLADNTRRDEYRLRQFLRSYARLVGSQAGAPQIQRDISANAEVSDKTVYEYLRVLKGIFVIEDAPAWNPNLRSKAAIRSADTRYFVDPSIGAASLGLGPEDLLADLNTFGFIFENLCIRDLRIYAEALDGSVFHFRDSNNLECDAVIHLRNGKYGLIEIKLGGDKLIEEGAATLKKLESKLHTDRMNKPSFLMVLTGVGNYALRRSDGVYVVPIGALVN
;
A
#
# COMPACT_ATOMS: atom_id res chain seq x y z
N ASN A 1 -7.58 25.03 11.62
CA ASN A 1 -7.20 23.81 12.34
C ASN A 1 -6.48 22.90 11.38
N ALA A 2 -5.20 22.59 11.61
CA ALA A 2 -4.49 21.54 10.89
C ALA A 2 -4.88 20.18 11.50
N ARG A 3 -5.13 19.20 10.65
CA ARG A 3 -5.38 17.80 11.05
C ARG A 3 -4.20 16.96 10.57
N LEU A 4 -3.51 16.33 11.50
CA LEU A 4 -2.42 15.40 11.22
C LEU A 4 -2.96 13.96 11.40
N ILE A 5 -2.70 13.12 10.43
CA ILE A 5 -2.97 11.68 10.52
C ILE A 5 -1.68 10.99 10.98
N MET A 6 -1.72 10.35 12.14
CA MET A 6 -0.62 9.50 12.60
C MET A 6 -0.73 8.13 11.97
N ARG A 7 0.28 7.75 11.18
CA ARG A 7 0.40 6.42 10.57
C ARG A 7 1.43 5.55 11.33
N PRO A 8 1.40 4.23 11.16
CA PRO A 8 2.52 3.38 11.54
C PRO A 8 3.82 3.88 10.89
N MET A 9 4.97 3.60 11.52
CA MET A 9 6.28 4.07 11.05
C MET A 9 6.62 3.47 9.68
N SER A 10 7.18 4.29 8.80
CA SER A 10 7.80 3.85 7.54
C SER A 10 9.10 3.05 7.80
N LEU A 11 9.63 2.44 6.74
CA LEU A 11 10.94 1.79 6.81
C LEU A 11 12.07 2.79 7.14
N LEU A 12 11.95 4.04 6.73
CA LEU A 12 12.90 5.08 7.10
C LEU A 12 12.82 5.42 8.59
N GLU A 13 11.61 5.67 9.10
CA GLU A 13 11.41 6.03 10.51
C GLU A 13 11.80 4.89 11.47
N SER A 14 11.62 3.63 11.03
CA SER A 14 12.08 2.45 11.75
C SER A 14 13.57 2.11 11.52
N ARG A 15 14.30 2.94 10.75
CA ARG A 15 15.74 2.80 10.44
C ARG A 15 16.08 1.55 9.64
N GLU A 16 15.18 1.07 8.82
CA GLU A 16 15.40 -0.05 7.92
C GLU A 16 15.77 0.41 6.49
N SER A 17 15.28 1.58 6.08
CA SER A 17 15.69 2.23 4.83
C SER A 17 16.95 3.05 5.03
N SER A 18 17.86 3.04 4.03
CA SER A 18 19.03 3.92 3.98
C SER A 18 18.67 5.39 3.73
N GLY A 19 17.52 5.65 3.11
CA GLY A 19 17.05 7.00 2.79
C GLY A 19 17.89 7.72 1.72
N GLU A 20 18.64 6.98 0.90
CA GLU A 20 19.53 7.58 -0.09
C GLU A 20 18.81 8.06 -1.36
N ILE A 21 17.58 7.60 -1.60
CA ILE A 21 16.76 8.00 -2.76
C ILE A 21 15.60 8.85 -2.31
N SER A 22 15.65 10.15 -2.60
CA SER A 22 14.63 11.11 -2.21
C SER A 22 13.54 11.27 -3.29
N LEU A 23 12.25 11.09 -2.89
CA LEU A 23 11.12 11.44 -3.74
C LEU A 23 11.09 12.94 -4.09
N LYS A 24 11.49 13.81 -3.15
CA LYS A 24 11.60 15.26 -3.39
C LYS A 24 12.57 15.55 -4.52
N ASP A 25 13.71 14.85 -4.58
CA ASP A 25 14.71 15.02 -5.62
C ASP A 25 14.18 14.51 -6.97
N LEU A 26 13.48 13.37 -6.99
CA LEU A 26 12.81 12.85 -8.19
C LEU A 26 11.77 13.85 -8.71
N PHE A 27 10.96 14.46 -7.84
CA PHE A 27 10.03 15.52 -8.21
C PHE A 27 10.72 16.81 -8.69
N SER A 28 11.92 17.07 -8.24
CA SER A 28 12.74 18.23 -8.65
C SER A 28 13.47 18.00 -9.98
N GLY A 29 13.44 16.76 -10.50
CA GLY A 29 14.08 16.38 -11.77
C GLY A 29 15.57 16.05 -11.62
N ASN A 30 16.04 15.81 -10.39
CA ASN A 30 17.38 15.28 -10.18
C ASN A 30 17.47 13.87 -10.79
N LYS A 31 18.47 13.66 -11.65
CA LYS A 31 18.64 12.42 -12.41
C LYS A 31 19.71 11.51 -11.86
N GLU A 32 20.50 12.01 -10.92
CA GLU A 32 21.54 11.22 -10.25
C GLU A 32 20.88 10.35 -9.18
N LEU A 33 20.99 9.05 -9.38
CA LEU A 33 20.51 8.04 -8.46
C LEU A 33 21.70 7.22 -7.98
N VAL A 34 22.05 7.40 -6.73
CA VAL A 34 22.96 6.51 -6.01
C VAL A 34 22.28 6.14 -4.71
N GLY A 35 21.88 4.89 -4.58
CA GLY A 35 21.21 4.44 -3.37
C GLY A 35 21.32 2.93 -3.24
N LYS A 36 21.50 2.48 -2.00
CA LYS A 36 21.66 1.07 -1.61
C LYS A 36 20.53 0.62 -0.71
N SER A 37 20.24 -0.66 -0.79
CA SER A 37 19.36 -1.36 0.14
C SER A 37 20.00 -2.66 0.58
N ASP A 38 19.99 -2.90 1.89
CA ASP A 38 20.44 -4.15 2.52
C ASP A 38 19.26 -5.05 2.91
N ILE A 39 18.07 -4.76 2.39
CA ILE A 39 16.86 -5.54 2.64
C ILE A 39 16.80 -6.69 1.63
N ASP A 40 16.98 -7.91 2.11
CA ASP A 40 16.71 -9.14 1.38
C ASP A 40 15.26 -9.60 1.53
N ALA A 41 14.88 -10.67 0.83
CA ALA A 41 13.52 -11.19 0.86
C ALA A 41 13.08 -11.64 2.27
N SER A 42 13.96 -12.26 3.04
CA SER A 42 13.67 -12.74 4.39
C SER A 42 13.45 -11.58 5.35
N LYS A 43 14.30 -10.58 5.30
CA LYS A 43 14.14 -9.34 6.07
C LYS A 43 12.87 -8.61 5.67
N LEU A 44 12.59 -8.49 4.37
CA LEU A 44 11.37 -7.84 3.88
C LEU A 44 10.10 -8.54 4.38
N ALA A 45 10.04 -9.88 4.30
CA ALA A 45 8.93 -10.67 4.81
C ALA A 45 8.72 -10.45 6.32
N PHE A 46 9.82 -10.44 7.09
CA PHE A 46 9.78 -10.12 8.52
C PHE A 46 9.24 -8.72 8.77
N LEU A 47 9.73 -7.70 8.05
CA LEU A 47 9.31 -6.31 8.22
C LEU A 47 7.83 -6.11 7.86
N ALA A 48 7.35 -6.79 6.83
CA ALA A 48 5.94 -6.75 6.44
C ALA A 48 5.02 -7.37 7.51
N CYS A 49 5.44 -8.46 8.15
CA CYS A 49 4.70 -9.09 9.25
C CYS A 49 4.84 -8.35 10.59
N ARG A 50 6.00 -7.72 10.86
CA ARG A 50 6.24 -6.92 12.06
C ARG A 50 5.42 -5.63 12.04
N GLY A 51 5.31 -5.02 10.87
CA GLY A 51 4.71 -3.71 10.72
C GLY A 51 5.56 -2.55 11.22
N GLY A 52 4.99 -1.34 11.12
CA GLY A 52 5.58 -0.08 11.56
C GLY A 52 5.14 0.36 12.97
N TRP A 53 4.76 -0.55 13.85
CA TRP A 53 4.32 -0.22 15.20
C TRP A 53 5.50 0.19 16.07
N PRO A 54 5.47 1.37 16.74
CA PRO A 54 6.59 1.86 17.54
C PRO A 54 7.08 0.88 18.62
N MET A 55 6.17 0.09 19.17
CA MET A 55 6.54 -0.94 20.16
C MET A 55 7.22 -2.14 19.50
N SER A 56 6.72 -2.62 18.36
CA SER A 56 7.29 -3.78 17.66
C SER A 56 8.68 -3.50 17.08
N VAL A 57 8.94 -2.26 16.64
CA VAL A 57 10.26 -1.85 16.13
C VAL A 57 11.38 -2.00 17.17
N LYS A 58 11.06 -1.92 18.46
CA LYS A 58 12.02 -2.11 19.57
C LYS A 58 12.23 -3.57 19.95
N LEU A 59 11.45 -4.48 19.40
CA LEU A 59 11.46 -5.90 19.72
C LEU A 59 12.14 -6.70 18.58
N THR A 60 12.49 -7.94 18.87
CA THR A 60 13.12 -8.86 17.93
C THR A 60 12.38 -10.19 17.86
N GLY A 61 12.59 -10.93 16.77
CA GLY A 61 12.03 -12.26 16.58
C GLY A 61 10.50 -12.31 16.75
N LEU A 62 10.02 -13.38 17.39
CA LEU A 62 8.59 -13.62 17.58
C LEU A 62 7.88 -12.50 18.33
N ASN A 63 8.51 -11.91 19.34
CA ASN A 63 7.90 -10.84 20.14
C ASN A 63 7.54 -9.61 19.30
N ALA A 64 8.33 -9.30 18.26
CA ALA A 64 8.02 -8.22 17.35
C ALA A 64 6.80 -8.50 16.48
N LEU A 65 6.52 -9.77 16.17
CA LEU A 65 5.38 -10.19 15.35
C LEU A 65 4.06 -10.26 16.14
N LEU A 66 4.14 -10.46 17.46
CA LEU A 66 2.95 -10.55 18.33
C LEU A 66 2.13 -9.26 18.34
N GLN A 67 2.77 -8.10 18.26
CA GLN A 67 2.07 -6.81 18.33
C GLN A 67 0.97 -6.65 17.27
N ALA A 68 1.21 -7.10 16.05
CA ALA A 68 0.21 -7.05 14.99
C ALA A 68 -0.95 -8.03 15.22
N ARG A 69 -0.66 -9.21 15.79
CA ARG A 69 -1.67 -10.21 16.15
C ARG A 69 -2.54 -9.70 17.29
N ASP A 70 -1.92 -9.20 18.36
CA ASP A 70 -2.62 -8.63 19.52
C ASP A 70 -3.49 -7.44 19.09
N TYR A 71 -3.02 -6.62 18.14
CA TYR A 71 -3.81 -5.52 17.59
C TYR A 71 -5.05 -6.03 16.84
N VAL A 72 -4.91 -7.02 15.97
CA VAL A 72 -6.04 -7.62 15.25
C VAL A 72 -7.04 -8.24 16.22
N ASP A 73 -6.56 -8.90 17.27
CA ASP A 73 -7.40 -9.47 18.32
C ASP A 73 -8.16 -8.38 19.08
N SER A 74 -7.47 -7.30 19.49
CA SER A 74 -8.10 -6.16 20.14
C SER A 74 -9.18 -5.49 19.28
N VAL A 75 -8.92 -5.30 17.98
CA VAL A 75 -9.91 -4.76 17.03
C VAL A 75 -11.13 -5.66 16.94
N ALA A 76 -10.93 -6.99 16.89
CA ALA A 76 -12.02 -7.95 16.76
C ALA A 76 -12.86 -8.06 18.03
N GLU A 77 -12.23 -8.02 19.20
CA GLU A 77 -12.89 -8.23 20.49
C GLU A 77 -13.63 -6.99 21.01
N SER A 78 -13.05 -5.80 20.88
CA SER A 78 -13.56 -4.63 21.61
C SER A 78 -13.58 -3.32 20.84
N GLU A 79 -12.52 -2.97 20.14
CA GLU A 79 -12.37 -1.60 19.59
C GLU A 79 -13.47 -1.22 18.60
N LEU A 80 -13.87 -2.14 17.74
CA LEU A 80 -14.92 -1.88 16.77
C LEU A 80 -16.28 -1.63 17.42
N SER A 81 -16.56 -2.33 18.53
CA SER A 81 -17.80 -2.16 19.28
C SER A 81 -17.81 -0.86 20.07
N LEU A 82 -16.66 -0.44 20.59
CA LEU A 82 -16.51 0.83 21.31
C LEU A 82 -16.63 2.05 20.40
N ALA A 83 -16.20 1.95 19.15
CA ALA A 83 -16.14 3.06 18.22
C ALA A 83 -17.51 3.69 17.92
N ASP A 84 -18.61 2.89 17.96
CA ASP A 84 -19.97 3.38 17.71
C ASP A 84 -21.01 2.80 18.68
N ASN A 85 -20.57 2.25 19.81
CA ASN A 85 -21.41 1.67 20.85
C ASN A 85 -22.34 0.55 20.35
N THR A 86 -21.95 -0.17 19.29
CA THR A 86 -22.71 -1.27 18.71
C THR A 86 -22.02 -2.61 18.98
N ARG A 87 -22.71 -3.51 19.70
CA ARG A 87 -22.17 -4.86 19.94
C ARG A 87 -22.08 -5.64 18.63
N ARG A 88 -20.90 -6.15 18.31
CA ARG A 88 -20.65 -6.93 17.10
C ARG A 88 -20.23 -8.36 17.45
N ASP A 89 -20.47 -9.24 16.49
CA ASP A 89 -20.01 -10.62 16.55
C ASP A 89 -18.53 -10.68 16.16
N GLU A 90 -17.67 -11.04 17.11
CA GLU A 90 -16.22 -11.17 16.94
C GLU A 90 -15.89 -12.14 15.80
N TYR A 91 -16.56 -13.28 15.72
CA TYR A 91 -16.30 -14.26 14.67
C TYR A 91 -16.55 -13.66 13.27
N ARG A 92 -17.65 -12.96 13.08
CA ARG A 92 -17.96 -12.28 11.81
C ARG A 92 -16.93 -11.22 11.47
N LEU A 93 -16.47 -10.46 12.45
CA LEU A 93 -15.46 -9.44 12.23
C LEU A 93 -14.10 -10.03 11.83
N ARG A 94 -13.69 -11.16 12.47
CA ARG A 94 -12.48 -11.89 12.06
C ARG A 94 -12.60 -12.42 10.62
N GLN A 95 -13.76 -12.94 10.23
CA GLN A 95 -14.01 -13.36 8.85
C GLN A 95 -13.96 -12.18 7.87
N PHE A 96 -14.49 -11.02 8.28
CA PHE A 96 -14.40 -9.79 7.50
C PHE A 96 -12.94 -9.37 7.29
N LEU A 97 -12.14 -9.27 8.35
CA LEU A 97 -10.72 -8.89 8.27
C LEU A 97 -9.94 -9.87 7.39
N ARG A 98 -10.21 -11.16 7.50
CA ARG A 98 -9.60 -12.19 6.65
C ARG A 98 -9.99 -12.06 5.18
N SER A 99 -11.27 -11.83 4.87
CA SER A 99 -11.72 -11.57 3.50
C SER A 99 -11.11 -10.29 2.94
N TYR A 100 -11.11 -9.22 3.73
CA TYR A 100 -10.50 -7.95 3.34
C TYR A 100 -8.99 -8.12 3.05
N ALA A 101 -8.27 -8.87 3.90
CA ALA A 101 -6.85 -9.16 3.71
C ALA A 101 -6.54 -9.92 2.40
N ARG A 102 -7.42 -10.85 1.99
CA ARG A 102 -7.33 -11.52 0.69
C ARG A 102 -7.53 -10.60 -0.50
N LEU A 103 -8.16 -9.47 -0.29
CA LEU A 103 -8.54 -8.51 -1.32
C LEU A 103 -7.66 -7.25 -1.33
N VAL A 104 -6.59 -7.24 -0.53
CA VAL A 104 -5.57 -6.17 -0.55
C VAL A 104 -4.98 -6.05 -1.95
N GLY A 105 -4.72 -4.82 -2.39
CA GLY A 105 -4.24 -4.51 -3.74
C GLY A 105 -5.32 -4.66 -4.83
N SER A 106 -6.58 -4.93 -4.48
CA SER A 106 -7.67 -5.08 -5.45
C SER A 106 -8.77 -4.02 -5.28
N GLN A 107 -9.58 -3.83 -6.32
CA GLN A 107 -10.76 -2.96 -6.32
C GLN A 107 -12.04 -3.72 -5.94
N ALA A 108 -11.91 -4.74 -5.09
CA ALA A 108 -13.04 -5.55 -4.68
C ALA A 108 -14.13 -4.73 -3.97
N GLY A 109 -15.36 -4.89 -4.42
CA GLY A 109 -16.53 -4.24 -3.81
C GLY A 109 -17.03 -4.96 -2.56
N ALA A 110 -17.86 -4.29 -1.76
CA ALA A 110 -18.53 -4.88 -0.59
C ALA A 110 -19.29 -6.20 -0.92
N PRO A 111 -19.94 -6.38 -2.09
CA PRO A 111 -20.57 -7.64 -2.43
C PRO A 111 -19.62 -8.84 -2.53
N GLN A 112 -18.34 -8.62 -2.85
CA GLN A 112 -17.36 -9.71 -2.87
C GLN A 112 -16.97 -10.12 -1.45
N ILE A 113 -16.73 -9.16 -0.56
CA ILE A 113 -16.49 -9.41 0.87
C ILE A 113 -17.69 -10.13 1.48
N GLN A 114 -18.90 -9.67 1.17
CA GLN A 114 -20.14 -10.27 1.66
C GLN A 114 -20.24 -11.76 1.24
N ARG A 115 -19.97 -12.09 0.00
CA ARG A 115 -19.98 -13.48 -0.48
C ARG A 115 -18.95 -14.35 0.24
N ASP A 116 -17.74 -13.83 0.47
CA ASP A 116 -16.68 -14.56 1.18
C ASP A 116 -17.09 -14.90 2.63
N ILE A 117 -17.74 -13.96 3.32
CA ILE A 117 -18.18 -14.15 4.71
C ILE A 117 -19.42 -15.03 4.78
N SER A 118 -20.36 -14.88 3.85
CA SER A 118 -21.64 -15.58 3.84
C SER A 118 -21.50 -17.09 3.64
N ALA A 119 -20.35 -17.58 3.21
CA ALA A 119 -20.06 -19.00 3.19
C ALA A 119 -20.09 -19.65 4.59
N ASN A 120 -19.85 -18.87 5.65
CA ASN A 120 -19.75 -19.35 7.03
C ASN A 120 -20.69 -18.65 8.02
N ALA A 121 -21.27 -17.51 7.65
CA ALA A 121 -22.14 -16.71 8.51
C ALA A 121 -23.06 -15.83 7.66
N GLU A 122 -24.35 -15.75 8.02
CA GLU A 122 -25.29 -14.87 7.34
C GLU A 122 -24.94 -13.39 7.63
N VAL A 123 -24.49 -12.66 6.60
CA VAL A 123 -24.09 -11.25 6.69
C VAL A 123 -24.77 -10.45 5.59
N SER A 124 -25.41 -9.35 5.96
CA SER A 124 -26.04 -8.43 4.99
C SER A 124 -25.01 -7.47 4.38
N ASP A 125 -25.27 -6.97 3.17
CA ASP A 125 -24.48 -5.90 2.55
C ASP A 125 -24.37 -4.69 3.50
N LYS A 126 -25.44 -4.35 4.20
CA LYS A 126 -25.45 -3.24 5.17
C LYS A 126 -24.40 -3.45 6.26
N THR A 127 -24.27 -4.66 6.79
CA THR A 127 -23.25 -4.99 7.81
C THR A 127 -21.83 -4.84 7.26
N VAL A 128 -21.59 -5.26 6.01
CA VAL A 128 -20.27 -5.08 5.35
C VAL A 128 -19.92 -3.59 5.22
N TYR A 129 -20.87 -2.75 4.77
CA TYR A 129 -20.66 -1.30 4.68
C TYR A 129 -20.43 -0.65 6.05
N GLU A 130 -21.11 -1.12 7.09
CA GLU A 130 -20.88 -0.65 8.46
C GLU A 130 -19.46 -1.00 8.95
N TYR A 131 -19.01 -2.24 8.72
CA TYR A 131 -17.61 -2.63 9.05
C TYR A 131 -16.60 -1.76 8.30
N LEU A 132 -16.77 -1.59 6.98
CA LEU A 132 -15.90 -0.71 6.19
C LEU A 132 -15.85 0.71 6.77
N ARG A 133 -17.02 1.29 7.10
CA ARG A 133 -17.13 2.64 7.64
C ARG A 133 -16.41 2.78 8.99
N VAL A 134 -16.62 1.84 9.90
CA VAL A 134 -16.06 1.93 11.25
C VAL A 134 -14.56 1.66 11.21
N LEU A 135 -14.10 0.63 10.50
CA LEU A 135 -12.67 0.32 10.35
C LEU A 135 -11.88 1.46 9.69
N LYS A 136 -12.48 2.19 8.73
CA LYS A 136 -11.90 3.45 8.21
C LYS A 136 -11.87 4.53 9.29
N GLY A 137 -12.93 4.64 10.10
CA GLY A 137 -13.03 5.64 11.17
C GLY A 137 -12.01 5.47 12.29
N ILE A 138 -11.63 4.23 12.62
CA ILE A 138 -10.60 3.90 13.62
C ILE A 138 -9.22 3.62 13.02
N PHE A 139 -9.01 3.93 11.74
CA PHE A 139 -7.74 3.81 11.03
C PHE A 139 -7.14 2.39 11.03
N VAL A 140 -7.97 1.37 10.82
CA VAL A 140 -7.52 -0.02 10.54
C VAL A 140 -7.30 -0.22 9.04
N ILE A 141 -8.20 0.35 8.25
CA ILE A 141 -8.14 0.32 6.78
C ILE A 141 -8.07 1.73 6.21
N GLU A 142 -7.31 1.89 5.13
CA GLU A 142 -7.19 3.13 4.38
C GLU A 142 -7.07 2.80 2.89
N ASP A 143 -8.20 2.82 2.18
CA ASP A 143 -8.22 2.52 0.75
C ASP A 143 -7.53 3.63 -0.06
N ALA A 144 -6.95 3.29 -1.21
CA ALA A 144 -6.40 4.26 -2.15
C ALA A 144 -7.48 4.70 -3.14
N PRO A 145 -7.78 6.01 -3.24
CA PRO A 145 -8.75 6.50 -4.22
C PRO A 145 -8.20 6.41 -5.64
N ALA A 146 -9.11 6.35 -6.61
CA ALA A 146 -8.74 6.36 -8.01
C ALA A 146 -8.20 7.73 -8.45
N TRP A 147 -7.04 7.72 -9.12
CA TRP A 147 -6.49 8.89 -9.78
C TRP A 147 -7.10 9.07 -11.17
N ASN A 148 -7.38 10.31 -11.54
CA ASN A 148 -7.78 10.62 -12.91
C ASN A 148 -7.05 11.88 -13.38
N PRO A 149 -6.34 11.82 -14.51
CA PRO A 149 -5.65 12.99 -15.07
C PRO A 149 -6.60 14.12 -15.45
N ASN A 150 -7.86 13.81 -15.72
CA ASN A 150 -8.89 14.79 -15.98
C ASN A 150 -9.63 15.15 -14.68
N LEU A 151 -9.27 16.27 -14.07
CA LEU A 151 -9.80 16.76 -12.79
C LEU A 151 -11.34 16.87 -12.72
N ARG A 152 -12.03 16.97 -13.84
CA ARG A 152 -13.50 17.02 -13.94
C ARG A 152 -14.12 15.69 -14.40
N SER A 153 -13.35 14.62 -14.45
CA SER A 153 -13.85 13.34 -14.94
C SER A 153 -14.83 12.71 -13.93
N LYS A 154 -16.03 12.42 -14.40
CA LYS A 154 -16.99 11.59 -13.64
C LYS A 154 -16.46 10.15 -13.43
N ALA A 155 -15.53 9.69 -14.26
CA ALA A 155 -14.92 8.37 -14.13
C ALA A 155 -14.13 8.22 -12.82
N ALA A 156 -13.37 9.24 -12.39
CA ALA A 156 -12.66 9.21 -11.12
C ALA A 156 -13.59 9.01 -9.91
N ILE A 157 -14.76 9.66 -9.94
CA ILE A 157 -15.75 9.56 -8.86
C ILE A 157 -16.44 8.19 -8.84
N ARG A 158 -16.52 7.51 -10.00
CA ARG A 158 -17.21 6.23 -10.16
C ARG A 158 -16.28 5.02 -10.07
N SER A 159 -14.97 5.23 -10.08
CA SER A 159 -13.99 4.16 -9.91
C SER A 159 -13.94 3.71 -8.46
N ALA A 160 -13.86 2.40 -8.24
CA ALA A 160 -13.71 1.85 -6.91
C ALA A 160 -12.31 2.12 -6.37
N ASP A 161 -12.22 2.33 -5.06
CA ASP A 161 -10.94 2.44 -4.37
C ASP A 161 -10.23 1.08 -4.32
N THR A 162 -8.90 1.09 -4.34
CA THR A 162 -8.10 -0.11 -4.08
C THR A 162 -7.95 -0.32 -2.57
N ARG A 163 -8.11 -1.57 -2.14
CA ARG A 163 -8.17 -1.97 -0.72
C ARG A 163 -6.78 -2.06 -0.11
N TYR A 164 -6.58 -1.36 1.03
CA TYR A 164 -5.36 -1.46 1.84
C TYR A 164 -5.66 -1.34 3.33
N PHE A 165 -4.87 -2.07 4.13
CA PHE A 165 -4.75 -1.75 5.55
C PHE A 165 -3.82 -0.54 5.74
N VAL A 166 -3.92 0.12 6.88
CA VAL A 166 -2.98 1.20 7.24
C VAL A 166 -1.55 0.67 7.46
N ASP A 167 -1.43 -0.63 7.77
CA ASP A 167 -0.16 -1.34 7.91
C ASP A 167 -0.27 -2.78 7.35
N PRO A 168 0.72 -3.28 6.59
CA PRO A 168 0.68 -4.60 5.99
C PRO A 168 0.58 -5.74 7.01
N SER A 169 1.10 -5.53 8.22
CA SER A 169 1.08 -6.55 9.29
C SER A 169 -0.33 -6.90 9.76
N ILE A 170 -1.29 -5.98 9.64
CA ILE A 170 -2.70 -6.27 9.92
C ILE A 170 -3.22 -7.31 8.93
N GLY A 171 -2.89 -7.16 7.64
CA GLY A 171 -3.25 -8.11 6.60
C GLY A 171 -2.63 -9.49 6.84
N ALA A 172 -1.32 -9.54 7.10
CA ALA A 172 -0.61 -10.78 7.40
C ALA A 172 -1.20 -11.48 8.64
N ALA A 173 -1.42 -10.75 9.74
CA ALA A 173 -2.00 -11.27 10.98
C ALA A 173 -3.45 -11.76 10.76
N SER A 174 -4.27 -11.03 10.00
CA SER A 174 -5.66 -11.43 9.68
C SER A 174 -5.74 -12.71 8.84
N LEU A 175 -4.73 -12.99 8.02
CA LEU A 175 -4.58 -14.25 7.28
C LEU A 175 -3.96 -15.37 8.11
N GLY A 176 -3.37 -15.06 9.27
CA GLY A 176 -2.64 -16.00 10.11
C GLY A 176 -1.24 -16.32 9.56
N LEU A 177 -0.66 -15.42 8.76
CA LEU A 177 0.63 -15.63 8.09
C LEU A 177 1.79 -15.09 8.91
N GLY A 178 2.93 -15.78 8.80
CA GLY A 178 4.24 -15.34 9.26
C GLY A 178 5.20 -15.08 8.10
N PRO A 179 6.45 -14.66 8.38
CA PRO A 179 7.44 -14.40 7.36
C PRO A 179 7.75 -15.59 6.45
N GLU A 180 7.78 -16.81 7.00
CA GLU A 180 8.04 -18.04 6.24
C GLU A 180 6.91 -18.37 5.28
N ASP A 181 5.65 -18.12 5.67
CA ASP A 181 4.49 -18.31 4.80
C ASP A 181 4.54 -17.37 3.59
N LEU A 182 4.95 -16.10 3.81
CA LEU A 182 5.13 -15.13 2.74
C LEU A 182 6.22 -15.55 1.77
N LEU A 183 7.32 -16.10 2.27
CA LEU A 183 8.41 -16.61 1.42
C LEU A 183 8.01 -17.86 0.62
N ALA A 184 7.09 -18.66 1.17
CA ALA A 184 6.56 -19.86 0.51
C ALA A 184 5.50 -19.52 -0.57
N ASP A 185 4.77 -18.40 -0.42
CA ASP A 185 3.77 -17.90 -1.37
C ASP A 185 4.08 -16.47 -1.81
N LEU A 186 4.93 -16.35 -2.85
CA LEU A 186 5.35 -15.06 -3.41
C LEU A 186 4.19 -14.25 -4.00
N ASN A 187 3.08 -14.89 -4.37
CA ASN A 187 1.91 -14.17 -4.86
C ASN A 187 1.24 -13.39 -3.72
N THR A 188 0.95 -14.06 -2.60
CA THR A 188 0.44 -13.40 -1.38
C THR A 188 1.44 -12.38 -0.84
N PHE A 189 2.75 -12.72 -0.86
CA PHE A 189 3.79 -11.77 -0.45
C PHE A 189 3.76 -10.49 -1.32
N GLY A 190 3.53 -10.60 -2.62
CA GLY A 190 3.40 -9.45 -3.52
C GLY A 190 2.35 -8.45 -3.04
N PHE A 191 1.15 -8.91 -2.69
CA PHE A 191 0.07 -8.05 -2.18
C PHE A 191 0.38 -7.44 -0.81
N ILE A 192 0.97 -8.20 0.11
CA ILE A 192 1.39 -7.69 1.43
C ILE A 192 2.52 -6.66 1.27
N PHE A 193 3.47 -6.91 0.34
CA PHE A 193 4.53 -5.97 0.00
C PHE A 193 3.98 -4.68 -0.64
N GLU A 194 3.01 -4.80 -1.54
CA GLU A 194 2.33 -3.64 -2.13
C GLU A 194 1.70 -2.78 -1.02
N ASN A 195 1.02 -3.38 -0.06
CA ASN A 195 0.47 -2.64 1.09
C ASN A 195 1.56 -1.95 1.93
N LEU A 196 2.73 -2.59 2.11
CA LEU A 196 3.88 -1.97 2.77
C LEU A 196 4.35 -0.71 2.01
N CYS A 197 4.50 -0.82 0.70
CA CYS A 197 4.89 0.30 -0.15
C CYS A 197 3.87 1.44 -0.10
N ILE A 198 2.58 1.14 -0.19
CA ILE A 198 1.51 2.16 -0.12
C ILE A 198 1.53 2.87 1.23
N ARG A 199 1.77 2.17 2.35
CA ARG A 199 1.96 2.80 3.67
C ARG A 199 3.09 3.83 3.63
N ASP A 200 4.28 3.42 3.18
CA ASP A 200 5.46 4.29 3.15
C ASP A 200 5.28 5.45 2.18
N LEU A 201 4.76 5.19 0.98
CA LEU A 201 4.49 6.22 -0.01
C LEU A 201 3.50 7.28 0.49
N ARG A 202 2.51 6.91 1.30
CA ARG A 202 1.58 7.88 1.93
C ARG A 202 2.30 8.80 2.90
N ILE A 203 3.19 8.26 3.73
CA ILE A 203 3.99 9.04 4.70
C ILE A 203 4.88 10.03 3.95
N TYR A 204 5.57 9.54 2.92
CA TYR A 204 6.48 10.38 2.12
C TYR A 204 5.73 11.41 1.26
N ALA A 205 4.60 11.04 0.68
CA ALA A 205 3.78 11.96 -0.11
C ALA A 205 3.20 13.09 0.76
N GLU A 206 2.73 12.78 1.97
CA GLU A 206 2.19 13.77 2.91
C GLU A 206 3.25 14.79 3.32
N ALA A 207 4.51 14.36 3.54
CA ALA A 207 5.63 15.25 3.81
C ALA A 207 5.95 16.22 2.64
N LEU A 208 5.53 15.87 1.42
CA LEU A 208 5.68 16.68 0.21
C LEU A 208 4.39 17.43 -0.19
N ASP A 209 3.40 17.52 0.69
CA ASP A 209 2.07 18.08 0.43
C ASP A 209 1.37 17.40 -0.76
N GLY A 210 1.43 16.07 -0.77
CA GLY A 210 0.85 15.21 -1.79
C GLY A 210 -0.06 14.14 -1.22
N SER A 211 -0.64 13.34 -2.13
CA SER A 211 -1.48 12.20 -1.80
C SER A 211 -1.18 11.03 -2.72
N VAL A 212 -1.47 9.81 -2.26
CA VAL A 212 -1.31 8.57 -3.02
C VAL A 212 -2.66 8.11 -3.53
N PHE A 213 -2.69 7.76 -4.81
CA PHE A 213 -3.83 7.24 -5.54
C PHE A 213 -3.43 5.95 -6.26
N HIS A 214 -4.40 5.20 -6.76
CA HIS A 214 -4.18 4.18 -7.78
C HIS A 214 -4.73 4.64 -9.13
N PHE A 215 -4.30 4.00 -10.23
CA PHE A 215 -4.87 4.24 -11.55
C PHE A 215 -5.32 2.94 -12.19
N ARG A 216 -6.52 2.96 -12.79
CA ARG A 216 -7.02 1.90 -13.66
C ARG A 216 -7.92 2.49 -14.74
N ASP A 217 -7.67 2.08 -16.00
CA ASP A 217 -8.54 2.45 -17.13
C ASP A 217 -9.52 1.32 -17.50
N SER A 218 -10.45 1.62 -18.40
CA SER A 218 -11.43 0.67 -18.92
C SER A 218 -10.81 -0.50 -19.72
N ASN A 219 -9.55 -0.42 -20.10
CA ASN A 219 -8.80 -1.45 -20.82
C ASN A 219 -7.90 -2.27 -19.90
N ASN A 220 -8.14 -2.21 -18.58
CA ASN A 220 -7.35 -2.87 -17.54
C ASN A 220 -5.86 -2.46 -17.54
N LEU A 221 -5.52 -1.26 -18.01
CA LEU A 221 -4.22 -0.69 -17.74
C LEU A 221 -4.24 -0.12 -16.33
N GLU A 222 -3.33 -0.59 -15.49
CA GLU A 222 -3.24 -0.24 -14.08
C GLU A 222 -1.92 0.46 -13.79
N CYS A 223 -1.88 1.21 -12.67
CA CYS A 223 -0.69 1.69 -12.03
C CYS A 223 -0.92 1.60 -10.52
N ASP A 224 -0.05 0.90 -9.83
CA ASP A 224 -0.21 0.54 -8.43
C ASP A 224 -0.28 1.79 -7.54
N ALA A 225 0.57 2.79 -7.81
CA ALA A 225 0.53 4.05 -7.10
C ALA A 225 0.79 5.26 -8.00
N VAL A 226 0.02 6.32 -7.78
CA VAL A 226 0.25 7.66 -8.32
C VAL A 226 0.42 8.62 -7.16
N ILE A 227 1.61 9.19 -6.99
CA ILE A 227 1.79 10.30 -6.05
C ILE A 227 1.47 11.59 -6.79
N HIS A 228 0.48 12.34 -6.27
CA HIS A 228 0.08 13.63 -6.85
C HIS A 228 0.26 14.73 -5.80
N LEU A 229 1.14 15.68 -6.08
CA LEU A 229 1.40 16.84 -5.23
C LEU A 229 0.40 17.97 -5.51
N ARG A 230 0.12 18.79 -4.52
CA ARG A 230 -0.81 19.95 -4.70
C ARG A 230 -0.33 20.97 -5.72
N ASN A 231 0.97 21.01 -6.03
CA ASN A 231 1.52 21.88 -7.08
C ASN A 231 1.30 21.33 -8.52
N GLY A 232 0.57 20.23 -8.66
CA GLY A 232 0.24 19.60 -9.93
C GLY A 232 1.31 18.66 -10.51
N LYS A 233 2.45 18.49 -9.82
CA LYS A 233 3.43 17.45 -10.16
C LYS A 233 2.92 16.09 -9.72
N TYR A 234 3.23 15.04 -10.50
CA TYR A 234 2.89 13.67 -10.15
C TYR A 234 3.96 12.69 -10.62
N GLY A 235 4.05 11.57 -9.94
CA GLY A 235 4.91 10.43 -10.28
C GLY A 235 4.08 9.15 -10.41
N LEU A 236 4.47 8.27 -11.32
CA LEU A 236 3.82 6.98 -11.57
C LEU A 236 4.71 5.85 -11.06
N ILE A 237 4.13 4.92 -10.32
CA ILE A 237 4.87 3.88 -9.60
C ILE A 237 4.19 2.53 -9.80
N GLU A 238 4.96 1.56 -10.28
CA GLU A 238 4.63 0.13 -10.25
C GLU A 238 5.39 -0.51 -9.09
N ILE A 239 4.74 -1.42 -8.38
CA ILE A 239 5.29 -2.10 -7.19
C ILE A 239 5.50 -3.58 -7.54
N LYS A 240 6.74 -4.06 -7.42
CA LYS A 240 7.11 -5.43 -7.75
C LYS A 240 8.04 -6.00 -6.69
N LEU A 241 7.87 -7.24 -6.28
CA LEU A 241 8.78 -7.86 -5.31
C LEU A 241 10.25 -7.82 -5.77
N GLY A 242 10.49 -7.92 -7.07
CA GLY A 242 11.82 -7.90 -7.68
C GLY A 242 11.95 -8.95 -8.78
N GLY A 243 13.17 -9.04 -9.34
CA GLY A 243 13.47 -9.91 -10.48
C GLY A 243 13.25 -9.21 -11.82
N ASP A 244 14.17 -9.50 -12.76
CA ASP A 244 14.25 -8.76 -14.03
C ASP A 244 12.92 -8.79 -14.82
N LYS A 245 12.24 -9.92 -14.86
CA LYS A 245 10.98 -10.07 -15.58
C LYS A 245 9.89 -9.14 -15.04
N LEU A 246 9.71 -9.08 -13.72
CA LEU A 246 8.68 -8.22 -13.11
C LEU A 246 9.05 -6.73 -13.24
N ILE A 247 10.33 -6.40 -13.21
CA ILE A 247 10.82 -5.04 -13.44
C ILE A 247 10.53 -4.61 -14.89
N GLU A 248 10.80 -5.49 -15.86
CA GLU A 248 10.48 -5.23 -17.27
C GLU A 248 8.98 -5.03 -17.52
N GLU A 249 8.14 -5.88 -16.94
CA GLU A 249 6.69 -5.77 -17.01
C GLU A 249 6.19 -4.45 -16.42
N GLY A 250 6.68 -4.08 -15.22
CA GLY A 250 6.34 -2.81 -14.57
C GLY A 250 6.79 -1.59 -15.38
N ALA A 251 8.02 -1.61 -15.90
CA ALA A 251 8.52 -0.54 -16.76
C ALA A 251 7.69 -0.38 -18.04
N ALA A 252 7.34 -1.50 -18.68
CA ALA A 252 6.50 -1.48 -19.87
C ALA A 252 5.09 -0.91 -19.60
N THR A 253 4.49 -1.27 -18.46
CA THR A 253 3.21 -0.74 -18.01
C THR A 253 3.26 0.78 -17.83
N LEU A 254 4.28 1.28 -17.11
CA LEU A 254 4.49 2.72 -16.90
C LEU A 254 4.69 3.48 -18.23
N LYS A 255 5.49 2.96 -19.14
CA LYS A 255 5.68 3.56 -20.47
C LYS A 255 4.41 3.58 -21.30
N LYS A 256 3.61 2.51 -21.23
CA LYS A 256 2.30 2.44 -21.88
C LYS A 256 1.34 3.46 -21.30
N LEU A 257 1.32 3.63 -19.96
CA LEU A 257 0.49 4.63 -19.31
C LEU A 257 0.96 6.04 -19.70
N GLU A 258 2.26 6.35 -19.61
CA GLU A 258 2.83 7.63 -20.01
C GLU A 258 2.39 8.03 -21.43
N SER A 259 2.44 7.09 -22.39
CA SER A 259 2.06 7.35 -23.79
C SER A 259 0.57 7.67 -24.00
N LYS A 260 -0.30 7.24 -23.06
CA LYS A 260 -1.74 7.51 -23.09
C LYS A 260 -2.13 8.84 -22.43
N LEU A 261 -1.24 9.45 -21.66
CA LEU A 261 -1.52 10.70 -20.97
C LEU A 261 -1.50 11.86 -21.98
N HIS A 262 -2.58 12.65 -21.97
CA HIS A 262 -2.70 13.83 -22.84
C HIS A 262 -1.91 15.00 -22.25
N THR A 263 -0.61 15.03 -22.51
CA THR A 263 0.31 16.06 -21.98
C THR A 263 0.05 17.47 -22.51
N ASP A 264 -0.82 17.63 -23.50
CA ASP A 264 -1.32 18.94 -23.95
C ASP A 264 -2.23 19.62 -22.93
N ARG A 265 -2.79 18.86 -21.98
CA ARG A 265 -3.75 19.34 -20.97
C ARG A 265 -3.26 19.19 -19.53
N MET A 266 -2.16 18.50 -19.34
CA MET A 266 -1.55 18.25 -18.03
C MET A 266 -0.04 18.11 -18.18
N ASN A 267 0.70 18.30 -17.09
CA ASN A 267 2.14 18.09 -17.08
C ASN A 267 2.49 16.62 -17.40
N LYS A 268 3.69 16.41 -17.92
CA LYS A 268 4.27 15.06 -17.95
C LYS A 268 4.53 14.56 -16.53
N PRO A 269 4.52 13.25 -16.29
CA PRO A 269 4.93 12.72 -14.99
C PRO A 269 6.36 13.17 -14.69
N SER A 270 6.62 13.55 -13.44
CA SER A 270 7.95 13.96 -12.97
C SER A 270 8.93 12.79 -13.04
N PHE A 271 8.44 11.58 -12.79
CA PHE A 271 9.19 10.34 -12.89
C PHE A 271 8.27 9.14 -13.14
N LEU A 272 8.87 8.08 -13.66
CA LEU A 272 8.31 6.73 -13.74
C LEU A 272 9.19 5.82 -12.88
N MET A 273 8.65 5.05 -11.97
CA MET A 273 9.42 4.24 -11.03
C MET A 273 8.83 2.84 -10.87
N VAL A 274 9.68 1.83 -11.01
CA VAL A 274 9.40 0.49 -10.48
C VAL A 274 10.00 0.43 -9.08
N LEU A 275 9.15 0.37 -8.07
CA LEU A 275 9.52 0.24 -6.67
C LEU A 275 9.66 -1.24 -6.33
N THR A 276 10.84 -1.68 -5.91
CA THR A 276 11.14 -3.10 -5.71
C THR A 276 11.29 -3.46 -4.23
N GLY A 277 10.89 -4.68 -3.89
CA GLY A 277 11.07 -5.23 -2.54
C GLY A 277 12.51 -5.66 -2.29
N VAL A 278 13.11 -6.29 -3.28
CA VAL A 278 14.49 -6.78 -3.23
C VAL A 278 15.31 -6.13 -4.36
N GLY A 279 16.57 -5.94 -4.09
CA GLY A 279 17.53 -5.30 -4.99
C GLY A 279 18.53 -4.47 -4.18
N ASN A 280 19.80 -4.51 -4.58
CA ASN A 280 20.86 -3.88 -3.78
C ASN A 280 21.08 -2.41 -4.13
N TYR A 281 20.69 -1.99 -5.33
CA TYR A 281 20.99 -0.65 -5.84
C TYR A 281 19.81 -0.04 -6.58
N ALA A 282 19.64 1.26 -6.41
CA ALA A 282 18.78 2.03 -7.30
C ALA A 282 19.50 2.29 -8.63
N LEU A 283 18.74 2.26 -9.73
CA LEU A 283 19.26 2.54 -11.06
C LEU A 283 18.22 3.27 -11.93
N ARG A 284 18.70 3.96 -12.94
CA ARG A 284 17.88 4.51 -14.01
C ARG A 284 18.11 3.73 -15.28
N ARG A 285 17.04 3.16 -15.83
CA ARG A 285 17.06 2.39 -17.08
C ARG A 285 17.27 3.29 -18.29
N SER A 286 17.66 2.71 -19.43
CA SER A 286 17.86 3.41 -20.69
C SER A 286 16.55 4.04 -21.23
N ASP A 287 15.39 3.47 -20.89
CA ASP A 287 14.06 4.00 -21.23
C ASP A 287 13.59 5.14 -20.32
N GLY A 288 14.41 5.50 -19.30
CA GLY A 288 14.17 6.58 -18.37
C GLY A 288 13.39 6.18 -17.11
N VAL A 289 12.92 4.93 -17.01
CA VAL A 289 12.25 4.42 -15.82
C VAL A 289 13.28 4.20 -14.70
N TYR A 290 12.95 4.63 -13.50
CA TYR A 290 13.74 4.37 -12.31
C TYR A 290 13.39 3.01 -11.72
N VAL A 291 14.38 2.28 -11.23
CA VAL A 291 14.20 1.05 -10.43
C VAL A 291 14.78 1.34 -9.07
N VAL A 292 13.95 1.34 -8.04
CA VAL A 292 14.33 1.76 -6.70
C VAL A 292 13.92 0.70 -5.69
N PRO A 293 14.84 0.13 -4.90
CA PRO A 293 14.47 -0.71 -3.77
C PRO A 293 13.80 0.13 -2.68
N ILE A 294 12.74 -0.41 -2.08
CA ILE A 294 12.01 0.29 -0.99
C ILE A 294 12.93 0.63 0.18
N GLY A 295 13.93 -0.21 0.45
CA GLY A 295 14.93 0.02 1.50
C GLY A 295 15.93 1.14 1.21
N ALA A 296 15.82 1.84 0.08
CA ALA A 296 16.61 3.02 -0.22
C ALA A 296 15.76 4.31 -0.24
N LEU A 297 14.42 4.22 -0.17
CA LEU A 297 13.51 5.33 -0.42
C LEU A 297 13.31 6.22 0.82
N VAL A 298 13.18 7.54 0.58
CA VAL A 298 12.77 8.59 1.52
C VAL A 298 11.90 9.65 0.83
N ASN A 299 11.29 10.55 1.61
CA ASN A 299 10.50 11.70 1.13
C ASN A 299 11.31 12.75 0.35
#